data_2556bbab54ccc554dc23c799400cf97e
#
_entry.id   2556bbab54ccc554dc23c799400cf97e
#
_cell.length_a   1.000
_cell.length_b   1.000
_cell.length_c   1.000
_cell.angle_alpha   90.00
_cell.angle_beta   90.00
_cell.angle_gamma   90.00
#
_symmetry.space_group_name_H-M   'P 1'
#
loop_
_entity.id
_entity.type
_entity.pdbx_description
1 polymer ?
#
loop_
_entity_poly.entity_id
_entity_poly.type
_entity_poly.pdbx_seq_one_letter_code
_entity_poly.pdbx_strand_id
1 'polypeptide(L)'
;MRAPVSSTLLIAAGFSRQFVVNDVSGRIVCDWGGSRLRAFLETGGVIRERCSGPGIGQLEKESPAEALARVLAPWRAHWRIGRIVLCGMAGSRNGLVEVPYVRAPASLAQWRAGAGLVRSGADTLIVLAGIEAQNFRDVADVMRGEETQIFGAFALEPSLAAGRQVMVLPGTHSKWVEVRDGRIARLQTYFTGELFELLSTRSSLLRAGGTGEADEEAFEVGLRNAARFDLAANLFETRSAQLIEGRSAGWARSLLSGLLIGAEVHSMLARGEGQFGPLTLIGDPALTGRYLRALCSYGAEARQLDGELCVLAGLRAASEGLQES
;
A
#
# COMPACT_ATOMS: atom_id res chain seq x y z
N MET A 1 -74.81 -11.47 41.55
CA MET A 1 -73.77 -10.49 41.93
C MET A 1 -72.51 -10.77 41.16
N ARG A 2 -72.21 -10.00 40.16
CA ARG A 2 -71.00 -10.15 39.34
C ARG A 2 -70.07 -8.98 39.68
N ALA A 3 -68.83 -9.28 40.02
CA ALA A 3 -67.76 -8.32 40.24
C ALA A 3 -67.12 -7.92 38.88
N PRO A 4 -66.63 -6.68 38.75
CA PRO A 4 -66.08 -6.19 37.49
C PRO A 4 -64.63 -6.61 37.34
N VAL A 5 -64.27 -6.96 36.10
CA VAL A 5 -62.89 -7.27 35.64
C VAL A 5 -62.15 -5.97 35.36
N SER A 6 -61.07 -5.71 36.04
CA SER A 6 -60.20 -4.56 35.81
C SER A 6 -59.17 -4.94 34.75
N SER A 7 -59.21 -4.24 33.60
CA SER A 7 -58.21 -4.37 32.52
C SER A 7 -57.04 -3.46 32.81
N THR A 8 -55.91 -4.02 33.17
CA THR A 8 -54.64 -3.25 33.30
C THR A 8 -53.97 -3.16 31.93
N LEU A 9 -53.88 -1.98 31.40
CA LEU A 9 -53.16 -1.64 30.16
C LEU A 9 -51.66 -1.63 30.48
N LEU A 10 -50.88 -2.55 29.94
CA LEU A 10 -49.42 -2.53 29.98
C LEU A 10 -48.97 -1.52 28.90
N ILE A 11 -48.44 -0.38 29.32
CA ILE A 11 -47.71 0.55 28.50
C ILE A 11 -46.33 -0.03 28.25
N ALA A 12 -46.06 -0.37 27.00
CA ALA A 12 -44.73 -0.77 26.56
C ALA A 12 -43.76 0.41 26.67
N ALA A 13 -42.79 0.33 27.56
CA ALA A 13 -41.69 1.28 27.69
C ALA A 13 -40.82 1.17 26.43
N GLY A 14 -40.84 2.26 25.63
CA GLY A 14 -39.93 2.41 24.49
C GLY A 14 -38.50 2.47 24.97
N PHE A 15 -37.70 1.49 24.56
CA PHE A 15 -36.24 1.54 24.70
C PHE A 15 -35.71 2.60 23.77
N SER A 16 -35.53 3.82 24.26
CA SER A 16 -34.65 4.81 23.65
C SER A 16 -33.25 4.25 23.73
N ARG A 17 -32.67 3.78 22.62
CA ARG A 17 -31.23 3.56 22.50
C ARG A 17 -30.56 4.92 22.69
N GLN A 18 -30.13 5.25 23.87
CA GLN A 18 -29.18 6.31 24.11
C GLN A 18 -27.87 5.87 23.44
N PHE A 19 -27.53 6.53 22.33
CA PHE A 19 -26.22 6.40 21.72
C PHE A 19 -25.22 7.01 22.70
N VAL A 20 -24.45 6.15 23.36
CA VAL A 20 -23.32 6.56 24.21
C VAL A 20 -22.20 6.94 23.24
N VAL A 21 -21.98 8.24 23.05
CA VAL A 21 -20.78 8.73 22.40
C VAL A 21 -19.62 8.42 23.35
N ASN A 22 -18.68 7.61 22.92
CA ASN A 22 -17.47 7.35 23.70
C ASN A 22 -16.74 8.68 23.93
N ASP A 23 -16.56 9.05 25.18
CA ASP A 23 -15.87 10.30 25.57
C ASP A 23 -14.35 10.27 25.32
N VAL A 24 -13.85 9.16 24.81
CA VAL A 24 -12.44 8.96 24.45
C VAL A 24 -12.23 9.50 23.05
N SER A 25 -11.36 10.50 22.93
CA SER A 25 -10.93 11.03 21.61
C SER A 25 -10.23 9.95 20.79
N GLY A 26 -10.82 9.60 19.65
CA GLY A 26 -10.24 8.70 18.67
C GLY A 26 -9.36 9.43 17.65
N ARG A 27 -8.31 8.78 17.19
CA ARG A 27 -7.52 9.18 16.02
C ARG A 27 -7.87 8.25 14.86
N ILE A 28 -8.00 8.80 13.67
CA ILE A 28 -8.11 8.01 12.45
C ILE A 28 -6.81 8.10 11.68
N VAL A 29 -6.31 6.96 11.23
CA VAL A 29 -5.18 6.87 10.31
C VAL A 29 -5.63 6.16 9.04
N CYS A 30 -5.27 6.72 7.87
CA CYS A 30 -5.72 6.24 6.57
C CYS A 30 -4.54 6.01 5.63
N ASP A 31 -4.54 4.85 4.98
CA ASP A 31 -3.74 4.60 3.80
C ASP A 31 -4.67 4.63 2.57
N TRP A 32 -4.50 5.63 1.71
CA TRP A 32 -5.36 5.83 0.54
C TRP A 32 -4.59 5.70 -0.76
N GLY A 33 -4.57 4.50 -1.29
CA GLY A 33 -3.94 4.21 -2.58
C GLY A 33 -4.82 4.55 -3.79
N GLY A 34 -4.31 4.24 -4.99
CA GLY A 34 -5.08 4.39 -6.25
C GLY A 34 -6.27 3.44 -6.32
N SER A 35 -6.14 2.22 -5.79
CA SER A 35 -7.16 1.16 -5.89
C SER A 35 -7.98 0.97 -4.62
N ARG A 36 -7.51 1.41 -3.46
CA ARG A 36 -8.18 1.14 -2.17
C ARG A 36 -7.88 2.21 -1.14
N LEU A 37 -8.90 2.53 -0.32
CA LEU A 37 -8.78 3.22 0.96
C LEU A 37 -8.81 2.19 2.09
N ARG A 38 -7.86 2.26 3.02
CA ARG A 38 -7.88 1.56 4.31
C ARG A 38 -7.87 2.60 5.41
N ALA A 39 -8.82 2.53 6.33
CA ALA A 39 -8.89 3.42 7.47
C ALA A 39 -8.96 2.62 8.77
N PHE A 40 -8.30 3.15 9.80
CA PHE A 40 -8.17 2.53 11.10
C PHE A 40 -8.51 3.56 12.17
N LEU A 41 -9.44 3.22 13.06
CA LEU A 41 -9.77 4.00 14.23
C LEU A 41 -8.92 3.53 15.41
N GLU A 42 -8.17 4.43 16.02
CA GLU A 42 -7.29 4.16 17.15
C GLU A 42 -7.70 4.95 18.40
N THR A 43 -7.62 4.30 19.55
CA THR A 43 -7.70 4.94 20.86
C THR A 43 -6.62 4.36 21.77
N GLY A 44 -5.83 5.23 22.41
CA GLY A 44 -4.73 4.78 23.29
C GLY A 44 -3.71 3.89 22.58
N GLY A 45 -3.45 4.11 21.28
CA GLY A 45 -2.50 3.32 20.50
C GLY A 45 -3.03 1.95 20.02
N VAL A 46 -4.28 1.61 20.33
CA VAL A 46 -4.93 0.34 19.95
C VAL A 46 -5.93 0.58 18.82
N ILE A 47 -5.86 -0.23 17.76
CA ILE A 47 -6.88 -0.23 16.69
C ILE A 47 -8.17 -0.82 17.27
N ARG A 48 -9.23 -0.03 17.21
CA ARG A 48 -10.58 -0.41 17.65
C ARG A 48 -11.43 -0.92 16.50
N GLU A 49 -11.36 -0.24 15.37
CA GLU A 49 -12.16 -0.55 14.20
C GLU A 49 -11.36 -0.36 12.91
N ARG A 50 -11.80 -1.04 11.87
CA ARG A 50 -11.23 -0.96 10.52
C ARG A 50 -12.36 -0.78 9.53
N CYS A 51 -12.14 0.06 8.51
CA CYS A 51 -13.02 0.12 7.35
C CYS A 51 -12.21 0.31 6.07
N SER A 52 -12.85 0.10 4.94
CA SER A 52 -12.24 0.28 3.64
C SER A 52 -13.22 0.93 2.66
N GLY A 53 -12.66 1.56 1.64
CA GLY A 53 -13.40 2.21 0.58
C GLY A 53 -12.67 2.17 -0.75
N PRO A 54 -13.22 2.80 -1.80
CA PRO A 54 -12.58 2.90 -3.11
C PRO A 54 -11.30 3.73 -3.03
N GLY A 55 -10.30 3.38 -3.84
CA GLY A 55 -9.12 4.19 -4.03
C GLY A 55 -9.41 5.45 -4.84
N ILE A 56 -8.46 6.41 -4.83
CA ILE A 56 -8.61 7.67 -5.57
C ILE A 56 -8.84 7.44 -7.06
N GLY A 57 -8.20 6.44 -7.66
CA GLY A 57 -8.37 6.11 -9.07
C GLY A 57 -9.69 5.42 -9.42
N GLN A 58 -10.51 5.07 -8.43
CA GLN A 58 -11.81 4.42 -8.60
C GLN A 58 -12.98 5.37 -8.36
N LEU A 59 -12.72 6.62 -8.01
CA LEU A 59 -13.75 7.63 -7.79
C LEU A 59 -14.19 8.21 -9.14
N GLU A 60 -15.35 7.78 -9.65
CA GLU A 60 -15.86 8.23 -10.96
C GLU A 60 -16.48 9.64 -10.90
N LYS A 61 -17.45 9.84 -9.99
CA LYS A 61 -18.22 11.08 -9.86
C LYS A 61 -18.19 11.67 -8.45
N GLU A 62 -17.78 10.87 -7.48
CA GLU A 62 -17.68 11.27 -6.07
C GLU A 62 -16.33 11.97 -5.85
N SER A 63 -16.33 13.10 -5.18
CA SER A 63 -15.08 13.76 -4.80
C SER A 63 -14.36 12.97 -3.70
N PRO A 64 -13.03 13.10 -3.58
CA PRO A 64 -12.28 12.47 -2.48
C PRO A 64 -12.81 12.85 -1.09
N ALA A 65 -13.26 14.10 -0.92
CA ALA A 65 -13.82 14.57 0.36
C ALA A 65 -15.14 13.88 0.69
N GLU A 66 -16.05 13.73 -0.28
CA GLU A 66 -17.31 13.00 -0.11
C GLU A 66 -17.08 11.53 0.18
N ALA A 67 -16.18 10.88 -0.57
CA ALA A 67 -15.81 9.48 -0.36
C ALA A 67 -15.26 9.24 1.05
N LEU A 68 -14.34 10.08 1.51
CA LEU A 68 -13.79 10.01 2.86
C LEU A 68 -14.88 10.22 3.91
N ALA A 69 -15.73 11.23 3.72
CA ALA A 69 -16.83 11.53 4.65
C ALA A 69 -17.79 10.35 4.77
N ARG A 70 -18.17 9.73 3.66
CA ARG A 70 -19.05 8.56 3.60
C ARG A 70 -18.41 7.35 4.29
N VAL A 71 -17.14 7.05 4.03
CA VAL A 71 -16.44 5.92 4.63
C VAL A 71 -16.30 6.07 6.14
N LEU A 72 -16.08 7.28 6.64
CA LEU A 72 -15.89 7.57 8.06
C LEU A 72 -17.19 7.87 8.82
N ALA A 73 -18.33 8.04 8.13
CA ALA A 73 -19.61 8.39 8.75
C ALA A 73 -20.03 7.44 9.88
N PRO A 74 -19.88 6.10 9.79
CA PRO A 74 -20.24 5.22 10.90
C PRO A 74 -19.47 5.51 12.18
N TRP A 75 -18.20 5.88 12.08
CA TRP A 75 -17.36 6.17 13.25
C TRP A 75 -17.71 7.53 13.86
N ARG A 76 -18.01 8.54 13.05
CA ARG A 76 -18.42 9.87 13.53
C ARG A 76 -19.72 9.85 14.33
N ALA A 77 -20.57 8.86 14.12
CA ALA A 77 -21.80 8.69 14.88
C ALA A 77 -21.55 8.22 16.34
N HIS A 78 -20.40 7.59 16.60
CA HIS A 78 -20.13 6.93 17.89
C HIS A 78 -18.84 7.38 18.57
N TRP A 79 -17.96 8.10 17.85
CA TRP A 79 -16.64 8.50 18.36
C TRP A 79 -16.41 9.99 18.17
N ARG A 80 -15.79 10.62 19.15
CA ARG A 80 -15.19 11.94 18.97
C ARG A 80 -13.87 11.76 18.20
N ILE A 81 -13.79 12.31 16.99
CA ILE A 81 -12.62 12.21 16.14
C ILE A 81 -11.89 13.55 16.22
N GLY A 82 -10.67 13.55 16.74
CA GLY A 82 -9.87 14.76 16.86
C GLY A 82 -8.98 15.02 15.66
N ARG A 83 -8.40 13.97 15.10
CA ARG A 83 -7.39 14.10 14.02
C ARG A 83 -7.47 12.94 13.05
N ILE A 84 -7.32 13.23 11.76
CA ILE A 84 -7.27 12.25 10.68
C ILE A 84 -5.94 12.41 9.95
N VAL A 85 -5.11 11.37 9.92
CA VAL A 85 -3.81 11.37 9.23
C VAL A 85 -3.90 10.46 8.02
N LEU A 86 -3.53 10.97 6.86
CA LEU A 86 -3.65 10.26 5.58
C LEU A 86 -2.30 10.21 4.87
N CYS A 87 -1.96 9.03 4.33
CA CYS A 87 -0.85 8.87 3.39
C CYS A 87 -1.35 8.47 2.00
N GLY A 88 -0.43 8.33 1.08
CA GLY A 88 -0.69 7.86 -0.28
C GLY A 88 -1.34 8.91 -1.18
N MET A 89 -2.24 8.46 -2.03
CA MET A 89 -2.84 9.29 -3.08
C MET A 89 -3.77 10.41 -2.56
N ALA A 90 -4.07 10.44 -1.25
CA ALA A 90 -4.78 11.57 -0.62
C ALA A 90 -4.08 12.92 -0.88
N GLY A 91 -2.74 12.92 -0.98
CA GLY A 91 -1.90 14.09 -1.24
C GLY A 91 -1.56 14.32 -2.73
N SER A 92 -2.17 13.59 -3.65
CA SER A 92 -1.96 13.78 -5.08
C SER A 92 -2.83 14.92 -5.63
N ARG A 93 -2.53 15.37 -6.87
CA ARG A 93 -3.33 16.38 -7.59
C ARG A 93 -4.82 16.04 -7.64
N ASN A 94 -5.15 14.75 -7.75
CA ASN A 94 -6.53 14.27 -7.80
C ASN A 94 -7.05 13.81 -6.42
N GLY A 95 -6.28 14.03 -5.35
CA GLY A 95 -6.61 13.65 -3.99
C GLY A 95 -7.43 14.70 -3.23
N LEU A 96 -7.34 14.66 -1.90
CA LEU A 96 -8.00 15.63 -1.03
C LEU A 96 -7.40 17.03 -1.13
N VAL A 97 -6.09 17.08 -1.25
CA VAL A 97 -5.30 18.32 -1.40
C VAL A 97 -3.97 17.95 -2.05
N GLU A 98 -3.50 18.77 -2.96
CA GLU A 98 -2.16 18.57 -3.54
C GLU A 98 -1.09 18.96 -2.53
N VAL A 99 -0.31 17.96 -2.09
CA VAL A 99 0.83 18.15 -1.19
C VAL A 99 2.11 17.99 -2.00
N PRO A 100 3.00 18.98 -2.01
CA PRO A 100 4.28 18.88 -2.70
C PRO A 100 5.12 17.69 -2.23
N TYR A 101 5.99 17.19 -3.10
CA TYR A 101 6.96 16.16 -2.72
C TYR A 101 8.07 16.75 -1.87
N VAL A 102 8.54 15.98 -0.90
CA VAL A 102 9.78 16.28 -0.16
C VAL A 102 10.95 15.74 -0.96
N ARG A 103 11.96 16.57 -1.15
CA ARG A 103 13.15 16.19 -1.92
C ARG A 103 14.10 15.33 -1.11
N ALA A 104 14.54 14.22 -1.70
CA ALA A 104 15.62 13.39 -1.14
C ALA A 104 16.99 14.10 -1.19
N PRO A 105 17.89 13.81 -0.20
CA PRO A 105 17.77 12.86 0.89
C PRO A 105 16.82 13.32 2.00
N ALA A 106 15.77 12.58 2.29
CA ALA A 106 14.69 12.97 3.19
C ALA A 106 14.67 12.14 4.48
N SER A 107 14.75 12.82 5.63
CA SER A 107 14.57 12.22 6.95
C SER A 107 13.10 12.23 7.37
N LEU A 108 12.76 11.45 8.41
CA LEU A 108 11.44 11.45 9.03
C LEU A 108 10.98 12.88 9.43
N ALA A 109 11.87 13.69 9.98
CA ALA A 109 11.56 15.07 10.40
C ALA A 109 11.21 15.96 9.20
N GLN A 110 11.98 15.88 8.12
CA GLN A 110 11.70 16.64 6.89
C GLN A 110 10.40 16.17 6.21
N TRP A 111 10.16 14.86 6.17
CA TRP A 111 8.94 14.31 5.64
C TRP A 111 7.69 14.76 6.42
N ARG A 112 7.75 14.73 7.75
CA ARG A 112 6.69 15.27 8.63
C ARG A 112 6.41 16.75 8.35
N ALA A 113 7.48 17.55 8.27
CA ALA A 113 7.37 19.01 8.00
C ALA A 113 6.75 19.31 6.63
N GLY A 114 6.82 18.39 5.68
CA GLY A 114 6.20 18.51 4.35
C GLY A 114 4.70 18.17 4.32
N ALA A 115 4.07 17.76 5.43
CA ALA A 115 2.66 17.41 5.46
C ALA A 115 1.75 18.61 5.20
N GLY A 116 0.70 18.40 4.44
CA GLY A 116 -0.38 19.36 4.22
C GLY A 116 -1.41 19.30 5.34
N LEU A 117 -1.91 20.46 5.77
CA LEU A 117 -2.99 20.59 6.76
C LEU A 117 -4.25 21.10 6.07
N VAL A 118 -5.36 20.39 6.26
CA VAL A 118 -6.66 20.77 5.72
C VAL A 118 -7.70 20.76 6.85
N ARG A 119 -8.47 21.83 6.98
CA ARG A 119 -9.65 21.84 7.87
C ARG A 119 -10.89 21.44 7.08
N SER A 120 -11.63 20.44 7.57
CA SER A 120 -12.87 19.96 6.98
C SER A 120 -13.95 19.87 8.07
N GLY A 121 -14.76 20.90 8.19
CA GLY A 121 -15.70 21.04 9.31
C GLY A 121 -14.96 21.12 10.66
N ALA A 122 -15.28 20.20 11.57
CA ALA A 122 -14.63 20.10 12.88
C ALA A 122 -13.31 19.29 12.84
N ASP A 123 -13.01 18.62 11.73
CA ASP A 123 -11.86 17.74 11.62
C ASP A 123 -10.61 18.48 11.13
N THR A 124 -9.45 18.08 11.65
CA THR A 124 -8.15 18.44 11.09
C THR A 124 -7.60 17.24 10.34
N LEU A 125 -7.44 17.39 9.02
CA LEU A 125 -6.83 16.40 8.15
C LEU A 125 -5.35 16.72 8.00
N ILE A 126 -4.49 15.76 8.26
CA ILE A 126 -3.05 15.81 8.01
C ILE A 126 -2.77 14.88 6.84
N VAL A 127 -2.35 15.44 5.72
CA VAL A 127 -2.07 14.69 4.50
C VAL A 127 -0.56 14.64 4.29
N LEU A 128 0.01 13.44 4.35
CA LEU A 128 1.44 13.25 4.27
C LEU A 128 1.97 13.45 2.84
N ALA A 129 3.17 14.02 2.75
CA ALA A 129 3.85 14.25 1.48
C ALA A 129 4.39 12.94 0.88
N GLY A 130 4.50 12.86 -0.45
CA GLY A 130 5.36 11.89 -1.11
C GLY A 130 6.82 12.33 -1.10
N ILE A 131 7.70 11.50 -1.66
CA ILE A 131 9.13 11.82 -1.81
C ILE A 131 9.52 11.82 -3.28
N GLU A 132 10.23 12.87 -3.72
CA GLU A 132 10.94 12.92 -4.99
C GLU A 132 12.43 12.63 -4.77
N ALA A 133 13.02 11.84 -5.65
CA ALA A 133 14.44 11.51 -5.61
C ALA A 133 14.99 11.31 -7.03
N GLN A 134 16.30 11.19 -7.13
CA GLN A 134 16.93 10.63 -8.33
C GLN A 134 16.98 9.11 -8.21
N ASN A 135 16.76 8.43 -9.33
CA ASN A 135 16.92 7.00 -9.41
C ASN A 135 18.41 6.62 -9.61
N PHE A 136 18.68 5.32 -9.75
CA PHE A 136 20.06 4.82 -9.92
C PHE A 136 20.68 5.16 -11.30
N ARG A 137 19.99 5.94 -12.13
CA ARG A 137 20.48 6.49 -13.42
C ARG A 137 20.47 8.03 -13.43
N ASP A 138 20.34 8.66 -12.25
CA ASP A 138 20.25 10.09 -12.04
C ASP A 138 19.05 10.77 -12.79
N VAL A 139 17.98 10.01 -12.97
CA VAL A 139 16.72 10.50 -13.52
C VAL A 139 15.73 10.73 -12.39
N ALA A 140 14.90 11.75 -12.47
CA ALA A 140 13.87 12.05 -11.49
C ALA A 140 12.87 10.88 -11.34
N ASP A 141 12.54 10.54 -10.12
CA ASP A 141 11.58 9.49 -9.75
C ASP A 141 10.81 9.91 -8.50
N VAL A 142 9.65 9.32 -8.28
CA VAL A 142 8.77 9.69 -7.18
C VAL A 142 8.10 8.48 -6.53
N MET A 143 7.77 8.62 -5.26
CA MET A 143 6.85 7.71 -4.56
C MET A 143 5.86 8.49 -3.72
N ARG A 144 4.69 7.89 -3.48
CA ARG A 144 3.67 8.48 -2.64
C ARG A 144 2.84 7.40 -1.96
N GLY A 145 3.13 7.19 -0.68
CA GLY A 145 2.56 6.16 0.18
C GLY A 145 3.62 5.21 0.71
N GLU A 146 4.57 4.80 -0.11
CA GLU A 146 5.61 3.84 0.24
C GLU A 146 6.60 4.42 1.27
N GLU A 147 6.86 5.72 1.26
CA GLU A 147 7.67 6.41 2.28
C GLU A 147 7.11 6.21 3.69
N THR A 148 5.78 6.13 3.80
CA THR A 148 5.11 5.85 5.09
C THR A 148 5.48 4.47 5.61
N GLN A 149 5.53 3.46 4.73
CA GLN A 149 5.96 2.11 5.10
C GLN A 149 7.44 2.06 5.50
N ILE A 150 8.30 2.81 4.80
CA ILE A 150 9.73 2.87 5.09
C ILE A 150 9.99 3.48 6.47
N PHE A 151 9.42 4.66 6.76
CA PHE A 151 9.57 5.28 8.07
C PHE A 151 8.89 4.46 9.18
N GLY A 152 7.83 3.74 8.85
CA GLY A 152 7.22 2.77 9.75
C GLY A 152 8.10 1.56 10.03
N ALA A 153 8.81 1.05 9.03
CA ALA A 153 9.78 -0.02 9.22
C ALA A 153 10.91 0.41 10.18
N PHE A 154 11.37 1.68 10.10
CA PHE A 154 12.34 2.21 11.08
C PHE A 154 11.77 2.31 12.49
N ALA A 155 10.49 2.63 12.63
CA ALA A 155 9.83 2.69 13.94
C ALA A 155 9.66 1.30 14.56
N LEU A 156 9.43 0.27 13.74
CA LEU A 156 9.32 -1.13 14.19
C LEU A 156 10.70 -1.75 14.45
N GLU A 157 11.67 -1.46 13.59
CA GLU A 157 13.03 -1.99 13.66
C GLU A 157 14.06 -0.87 13.43
N PRO A 158 14.51 -0.18 14.50
CA PRO A 158 15.44 0.96 14.39
C PRO A 158 16.77 0.62 13.71
N SER A 159 17.21 -0.63 13.73
CA SER A 159 18.42 -1.08 13.04
C SER A 159 18.37 -0.87 11.52
N LEU A 160 17.17 -0.81 10.92
CA LEU A 160 16.97 -0.51 9.51
C LEU A 160 17.28 0.95 9.14
N ALA A 161 17.33 1.83 10.11
CA ALA A 161 17.73 3.22 9.89
C ALA A 161 19.26 3.42 9.92
N ALA A 162 20.05 2.39 10.27
CA ALA A 162 21.50 2.49 10.39
C ALA A 162 22.22 2.12 9.09
N GLY A 163 23.23 2.90 8.72
CA GLY A 163 24.05 2.64 7.55
C GLY A 163 23.31 2.69 6.22
N ARG A 164 23.78 1.88 5.25
CA ARG A 164 23.14 1.74 3.93
C ARG A 164 22.22 0.52 3.91
N GLN A 165 20.95 0.73 3.59
CA GLN A 165 19.94 -0.30 3.43
C GLN A 165 19.27 -0.17 2.05
N VAL A 166 18.78 -1.28 1.51
CA VAL A 166 17.91 -1.26 0.32
C VAL A 166 16.60 -1.95 0.68
N MET A 167 15.51 -1.22 0.46
CA MET A 167 14.15 -1.69 0.69
C MET A 167 13.42 -1.86 -0.64
N VAL A 168 12.69 -2.95 -0.78
CA VAL A 168 11.89 -3.25 -1.96
C VAL A 168 10.42 -3.29 -1.55
N LEU A 169 9.62 -2.48 -2.21
CA LEU A 169 8.19 -2.36 -1.92
C LEU A 169 7.39 -2.77 -3.18
N PRO A 170 7.11 -4.07 -3.33
CA PRO A 170 6.32 -4.58 -4.44
C PRO A 170 4.90 -4.05 -4.41
N GLY A 171 4.38 -3.67 -5.58
CA GLY A 171 3.03 -3.11 -5.73
C GLY A 171 2.68 -2.90 -7.18
N THR A 172 1.65 -2.08 -7.45
CA THR A 172 1.29 -1.63 -8.80
C THR A 172 2.51 -1.03 -9.50
N HIS A 173 3.22 -0.15 -8.79
CA HIS A 173 4.53 0.38 -9.15
C HIS A 173 5.53 -0.04 -8.08
N SER A 174 6.33 -1.05 -8.36
CA SER A 174 7.32 -1.55 -7.42
C SER A 174 8.42 -0.50 -7.19
N LYS A 175 8.86 -0.33 -5.94
CA LYS A 175 9.90 0.62 -5.55
C LYS A 175 11.12 -0.09 -4.98
N TRP A 176 12.30 0.29 -5.48
CA TRP A 176 13.58 -0.04 -4.87
C TRP A 176 14.15 1.23 -4.27
N VAL A 177 14.30 1.25 -2.96
CA VAL A 177 14.64 2.46 -2.22
C VAL A 177 15.94 2.27 -1.47
N GLU A 178 16.92 3.10 -1.79
CA GLU A 178 18.15 3.19 -1.02
C GLU A 178 17.95 4.15 0.16
N VAL A 179 18.25 3.64 1.34
CA VAL A 179 18.26 4.40 2.60
C VAL A 179 19.71 4.54 3.08
N ARG A 180 20.05 5.70 3.59
CA ARG A 180 21.37 5.98 4.23
C ARG A 180 21.14 6.72 5.54
N ASP A 181 21.54 6.11 6.63
CA ASP A 181 21.45 6.70 7.98
C ASP A 181 20.06 7.29 8.27
N GLY A 182 19.01 6.48 8.06
CA GLY A 182 17.62 6.85 8.31
C GLY A 182 17.01 7.87 7.33
N ARG A 183 17.70 8.14 6.21
CA ARG A 183 17.23 9.06 5.16
C ARG A 183 16.97 8.29 3.88
N ILE A 184 15.82 8.50 3.29
CA ILE A 184 15.52 8.02 1.93
C ILE A 184 16.38 8.82 0.97
N ALA A 185 17.31 8.15 0.28
CA ALA A 185 18.36 8.81 -0.53
C ALA A 185 18.08 8.71 -2.03
N ARG A 186 17.74 7.54 -2.52
CA ARG A 186 17.43 7.25 -3.93
C ARG A 186 16.27 6.28 -4.03
N LEU A 187 15.57 6.30 -5.14
CA LEU A 187 14.54 5.31 -5.43
C LEU A 187 14.50 4.98 -6.93
N GLN A 188 14.13 3.78 -7.25
CA GLN A 188 13.87 3.32 -8.63
C GLN A 188 12.49 2.69 -8.67
N THR A 189 11.63 3.23 -9.51
CA THR A 189 10.31 2.66 -9.78
C THR A 189 10.38 1.68 -10.93
N TYR A 190 9.69 0.55 -10.76
CA TYR A 190 9.38 -0.39 -11.83
C TYR A 190 7.86 -0.49 -12.02
N PHE A 191 7.44 -0.56 -13.27
CA PHE A 191 6.03 -0.61 -13.68
C PHE A 191 5.46 -2.05 -13.66
N THR A 192 6.02 -2.91 -12.82
CA THR A 192 5.86 -4.36 -12.87
C THR A 192 4.43 -4.81 -12.60
N GLY A 193 3.81 -4.30 -11.52
CA GLY A 193 2.46 -4.71 -11.16
C GLY A 193 1.40 -4.21 -12.15
N GLU A 194 1.50 -2.96 -12.59
CA GLU A 194 0.57 -2.41 -13.58
C GLU A 194 0.76 -3.08 -14.94
N LEU A 195 2.01 -3.34 -15.35
CA LEU A 195 2.29 -4.07 -16.57
C LEU A 195 1.71 -5.49 -16.53
N PHE A 196 1.85 -6.18 -15.39
CA PHE A 196 1.22 -7.48 -15.18
C PHE A 196 -0.30 -7.42 -15.33
N GLU A 197 -0.95 -6.42 -14.73
CA GLU A 197 -2.39 -6.24 -14.82
C GLU A 197 -2.82 -5.96 -16.27
N LEU A 198 -2.17 -5.03 -16.95
CA LEU A 198 -2.46 -4.68 -18.34
C LEU A 198 -2.27 -5.88 -19.28
N LEU A 199 -1.17 -6.60 -19.15
CA LEU A 199 -0.87 -7.76 -19.99
C LEU A 199 -1.81 -8.92 -19.71
N SER A 200 -2.20 -9.11 -18.47
CA SER A 200 -3.12 -10.20 -18.11
C SER A 200 -4.58 -9.94 -18.45
N THR A 201 -5.02 -8.67 -18.51
CA THR A 201 -6.44 -8.33 -18.69
C THR A 201 -6.75 -7.65 -20.03
N ARG A 202 -5.81 -6.90 -20.59
CA ARG A 202 -6.03 -6.04 -21.77
C ARG A 202 -5.26 -6.48 -23.02
N SER A 203 -4.29 -7.38 -22.89
CA SER A 203 -3.49 -7.84 -24.05
C SER A 203 -4.02 -9.15 -24.63
N SER A 204 -3.45 -9.55 -25.78
CA SER A 204 -3.71 -10.86 -26.39
C SER A 204 -2.94 -12.01 -25.73
N LEU A 205 -2.05 -11.75 -24.80
CA LEU A 205 -1.20 -12.77 -24.17
C LEU A 205 -2.01 -13.80 -23.40
N LEU A 206 -3.02 -13.38 -22.64
CA LEU A 206 -3.85 -14.23 -21.78
C LEU A 206 -5.32 -14.25 -22.20
N ARG A 207 -5.61 -14.37 -23.50
CA ARG A 207 -6.97 -14.30 -24.06
C ARG A 207 -7.97 -15.35 -23.54
N ALA A 208 -7.50 -16.38 -22.89
CA ALA A 208 -8.37 -17.46 -22.43
C ALA A 208 -9.21 -17.11 -21.20
N GLY A 209 -9.13 -15.89 -20.66
CA GLY A 209 -10.05 -15.36 -19.64
C GLY A 209 -10.19 -16.19 -18.37
N GLY A 210 -9.38 -17.21 -18.17
CA GLY A 210 -9.48 -18.12 -17.04
C GLY A 210 -8.68 -17.64 -15.84
N THR A 211 -9.33 -17.54 -14.68
CA THR A 211 -8.68 -17.58 -13.38
C THR A 211 -8.31 -19.03 -13.11
N GLY A 212 -7.11 -19.45 -13.53
CA GLY A 212 -6.58 -20.78 -13.18
C GLY A 212 -5.83 -20.71 -11.85
N GLU A 213 -5.66 -21.86 -11.21
CA GLU A 213 -4.80 -21.99 -10.05
C GLU A 213 -3.36 -21.56 -10.40
N ALA A 214 -2.66 -20.98 -9.43
CA ALA A 214 -1.28 -20.59 -9.60
C ALA A 214 -0.40 -21.82 -9.85
N ASP A 215 0.51 -21.69 -10.80
CA ASP A 215 1.47 -22.75 -11.18
C ASP A 215 2.87 -22.28 -10.78
N GLU A 216 3.38 -22.87 -9.71
CA GLU A 216 4.66 -22.49 -9.14
C GLU A 216 5.85 -22.85 -10.05
N GLU A 217 5.74 -23.96 -10.80
CA GLU A 217 6.78 -24.34 -11.76
C GLU A 217 6.87 -23.35 -12.93
N ALA A 218 5.72 -22.90 -13.43
CA ALA A 218 5.65 -21.87 -14.46
C ALA A 218 6.27 -20.55 -13.99
N PHE A 219 6.04 -20.17 -12.74
CA PHE A 219 6.66 -18.98 -12.15
C PHE A 219 8.20 -19.11 -12.16
N GLU A 220 8.73 -20.24 -11.72
CA GLU A 220 10.19 -20.51 -11.75
C GLU A 220 10.76 -20.53 -13.17
N VAL A 221 10.02 -21.07 -14.15
CA VAL A 221 10.41 -20.99 -15.57
C VAL A 221 10.53 -19.52 -15.99
N GLY A 222 9.54 -18.69 -15.62
CA GLY A 222 9.54 -17.25 -15.90
C GLY A 222 10.77 -16.54 -15.31
N LEU A 223 11.10 -16.82 -14.05
CA LEU A 223 12.32 -16.26 -13.41
C LEU A 223 13.59 -16.62 -14.19
N ARG A 224 13.76 -17.90 -14.55
CA ARG A 224 14.94 -18.36 -15.29
C ARG A 224 15.06 -17.70 -16.67
N ASN A 225 13.95 -17.57 -17.39
CA ASN A 225 13.93 -16.99 -18.73
C ASN A 225 14.18 -15.48 -18.70
N ALA A 226 13.64 -14.77 -17.70
CA ALA A 226 13.86 -13.34 -17.53
C ALA A 226 15.34 -12.93 -17.41
N ALA A 227 16.20 -13.80 -16.87
CA ALA A 227 17.62 -13.54 -16.73
C ALA A 227 18.45 -13.85 -18.01
N ARG A 228 17.86 -14.59 -18.97
CA ARG A 228 18.62 -15.15 -20.09
C ARG A 228 18.31 -14.49 -21.44
N PHE A 229 17.10 -13.97 -21.60
CA PHE A 229 16.58 -13.58 -22.90
C PHE A 229 15.93 -12.19 -22.83
N ASP A 230 15.64 -11.62 -24.01
CA ASP A 230 14.91 -10.37 -24.15
C ASP A 230 13.48 -10.52 -23.60
N LEU A 231 13.10 -9.64 -22.67
CA LEU A 231 11.79 -9.66 -22.04
C LEU A 231 10.65 -9.58 -23.05
N ALA A 232 10.76 -8.72 -24.07
CA ALA A 232 9.71 -8.55 -25.05
C ALA A 232 9.45 -9.82 -25.87
N ALA A 233 10.50 -10.58 -26.19
CA ALA A 233 10.37 -11.87 -26.86
C ALA A 233 9.75 -12.92 -25.91
N ASN A 234 10.23 -12.99 -24.66
CA ASN A 234 9.76 -13.95 -23.66
C ASN A 234 8.28 -13.76 -23.30
N LEU A 235 7.76 -12.54 -23.33
CA LEU A 235 6.35 -12.30 -23.08
C LEU A 235 5.44 -13.08 -24.03
N PHE A 236 5.85 -13.29 -25.30
CA PHE A 236 5.04 -14.03 -26.26
C PHE A 236 5.02 -15.55 -25.98
N GLU A 237 5.97 -16.07 -25.22
CA GLU A 237 5.99 -17.48 -24.78
C GLU A 237 4.73 -17.85 -23.98
N THR A 238 4.18 -16.90 -23.20
CA THR A 238 2.93 -17.10 -22.47
C THR A 238 1.77 -17.41 -23.41
N ARG A 239 1.79 -16.82 -24.60
CA ARG A 239 0.75 -17.01 -25.63
C ARG A 239 0.99 -18.29 -26.44
N SER A 240 2.22 -18.49 -26.93
CA SER A 240 2.55 -19.65 -27.76
C SER A 240 2.35 -20.97 -27.00
N ALA A 241 2.72 -21.03 -25.72
CA ALA A 241 2.52 -22.19 -24.87
C ALA A 241 1.04 -22.56 -24.70
N GLN A 242 0.15 -21.57 -24.56
CA GLN A 242 -1.29 -21.84 -24.53
C GLN A 242 -1.83 -22.37 -25.88
N LEU A 243 -1.33 -21.82 -27.00
CA LEU A 243 -1.84 -22.18 -28.34
C LEU A 243 -1.32 -23.52 -28.84
N ILE A 244 -0.07 -23.82 -28.58
CA ILE A 244 0.64 -24.96 -29.18
C ILE A 244 0.75 -26.13 -28.18
N GLU A 245 1.02 -25.84 -26.90
CA GLU A 245 1.22 -26.86 -25.88
C GLU A 245 -0.05 -27.11 -25.02
N GLY A 246 -1.10 -26.34 -25.21
CA GLY A 246 -2.34 -26.48 -24.43
C GLY A 246 -2.19 -26.07 -22.95
N ARG A 247 -1.22 -25.24 -22.61
CA ARG A 247 -1.00 -24.79 -21.23
C ARG A 247 -2.19 -24.00 -20.70
N SER A 248 -2.48 -24.20 -19.40
CA SER A 248 -3.60 -23.53 -18.72
C SER A 248 -3.42 -22.02 -18.60
N ALA A 249 -4.51 -21.31 -18.38
CA ALA A 249 -4.46 -19.87 -18.09
C ALA A 249 -3.69 -19.57 -16.79
N GLY A 250 -3.80 -20.43 -15.77
CA GLY A 250 -3.05 -20.32 -14.53
C GLY A 250 -1.53 -20.45 -14.76
N TRP A 251 -1.13 -21.42 -15.57
CA TRP A 251 0.27 -21.61 -15.98
C TRP A 251 0.81 -20.34 -16.68
N ALA A 252 0.10 -19.87 -17.69
CA ALA A 252 0.53 -18.70 -18.46
C ALA A 252 0.59 -17.41 -17.62
N ARG A 253 -0.37 -17.23 -16.69
CA ARG A 253 -0.37 -16.11 -15.75
C ARG A 253 0.81 -16.19 -14.78
N SER A 254 1.16 -17.38 -14.32
CA SER A 254 2.31 -17.60 -13.43
C SER A 254 3.63 -17.37 -14.15
N LEU A 255 3.76 -17.86 -15.40
CA LEU A 255 4.91 -17.57 -16.26
C LEU A 255 5.10 -16.07 -16.47
N LEU A 256 4.03 -15.35 -16.83
CA LEU A 256 4.05 -13.89 -17.00
C LEU A 256 4.53 -13.18 -15.72
N SER A 257 4.03 -13.60 -14.56
CA SER A 257 4.46 -13.04 -13.27
C SER A 257 5.95 -13.28 -13.02
N GLY A 258 6.44 -14.50 -13.29
CA GLY A 258 7.85 -14.85 -13.16
C GLY A 258 8.76 -14.04 -14.11
N LEU A 259 8.34 -13.86 -15.36
CA LEU A 259 9.06 -13.05 -16.35
C LEU A 259 9.20 -11.59 -15.91
N LEU A 260 8.11 -10.96 -15.47
CA LEU A 260 8.11 -9.54 -15.09
C LEU A 260 8.87 -9.28 -13.79
N ILE A 261 8.61 -10.07 -12.75
CA ILE A 261 9.33 -9.96 -11.46
C ILE A 261 10.80 -10.32 -11.66
N GLY A 262 11.08 -11.37 -12.43
CA GLY A 262 12.44 -11.79 -12.72
C GLY A 262 13.23 -10.71 -13.45
N ALA A 263 12.65 -10.06 -14.46
CA ALA A 263 13.32 -9.00 -15.20
C ALA A 263 13.62 -7.77 -14.31
N GLU A 264 12.70 -7.40 -13.45
CA GLU A 264 12.90 -6.33 -12.47
C GLU A 264 14.06 -6.66 -11.52
N VAL A 265 13.96 -7.80 -10.83
CA VAL A 265 14.95 -8.22 -9.82
C VAL A 265 16.32 -8.41 -10.46
N HIS A 266 16.40 -9.12 -11.58
CA HIS A 266 17.66 -9.33 -12.31
C HIS A 266 18.30 -7.99 -12.73
N SER A 267 17.51 -7.07 -13.28
CA SER A 267 17.99 -5.74 -13.69
C SER A 267 18.54 -4.93 -12.52
N MET A 268 17.91 -5.01 -11.35
CA MET A 268 18.39 -4.29 -10.17
C MET A 268 19.66 -4.90 -9.58
N LEU A 269 19.70 -6.22 -9.45
CA LEU A 269 20.88 -6.90 -8.92
C LEU A 269 22.11 -6.72 -9.82
N ALA A 270 21.92 -6.76 -11.14
CA ALA A 270 23.00 -6.49 -12.10
C ALA A 270 23.59 -5.07 -11.97
N ARG A 271 22.79 -4.07 -11.59
CA ARG A 271 23.24 -2.69 -11.37
C ARG A 271 24.02 -2.52 -10.07
N GLY A 272 23.68 -3.30 -9.05
CA GLY A 272 24.30 -3.22 -7.74
C GLY A 272 25.67 -3.92 -7.66
N GLU A 273 26.15 -4.58 -8.72
CA GLU A 273 27.42 -5.31 -8.76
C GLU A 273 27.63 -6.21 -7.53
N GLY A 274 26.57 -6.83 -7.02
CA GLY A 274 26.60 -7.63 -5.80
C GLY A 274 26.76 -6.85 -4.48
N GLN A 275 26.69 -5.53 -4.53
CA GLN A 275 26.91 -4.66 -3.37
C GLN A 275 25.61 -4.35 -2.57
N PHE A 276 24.49 -4.92 -2.95
CA PHE A 276 23.33 -4.88 -2.07
C PHE A 276 23.55 -5.88 -0.93
N GLY A 277 23.67 -5.38 0.30
CA GLY A 277 23.56 -6.22 1.49
C GLY A 277 22.16 -6.88 1.57
N PRO A 278 21.81 -7.52 2.68
CA PRO A 278 20.48 -8.11 2.83
C PRO A 278 19.38 -7.11 2.53
N LEU A 279 18.46 -7.48 1.63
CA LEU A 279 17.35 -6.64 1.20
C LEU A 279 16.16 -6.76 2.17
N THR A 280 15.38 -5.71 2.32
CA THR A 280 14.14 -5.75 3.10
C THR A 280 12.95 -5.56 2.17
N LEU A 281 12.11 -6.60 2.07
CA LEU A 281 10.84 -6.57 1.35
C LEU A 281 9.74 -6.05 2.28
N ILE A 282 8.96 -5.07 1.84
CA ILE A 282 7.84 -4.52 2.62
C ILE A 282 6.59 -4.55 1.75
N GLY A 283 5.51 -5.20 2.19
CA GLY A 283 4.27 -5.24 1.42
C GLY A 283 3.34 -6.37 1.81
N ASP A 284 2.45 -6.72 0.89
CA ASP A 284 1.57 -7.87 1.03
C ASP A 284 2.37 -9.18 1.07
N PRO A 285 2.12 -10.08 2.05
CA PRO A 285 2.90 -11.32 2.21
C PRO A 285 2.93 -12.22 0.98
N ALA A 286 1.84 -12.31 0.22
CA ALA A 286 1.80 -13.16 -0.98
C ALA A 286 2.67 -12.58 -2.10
N LEU A 287 2.65 -11.26 -2.28
CA LEU A 287 3.45 -10.60 -3.31
C LEU A 287 4.93 -10.55 -2.91
N THR A 288 5.25 -10.17 -1.67
CA THR A 288 6.64 -10.17 -1.18
C THR A 288 7.25 -11.58 -1.18
N GLY A 289 6.43 -12.63 -0.97
CA GLY A 289 6.87 -14.02 -1.11
C GLY A 289 7.36 -14.36 -2.53
N ARG A 290 6.70 -13.85 -3.58
CA ARG A 290 7.18 -14.01 -4.97
C ARG A 290 8.50 -13.27 -5.21
N TYR A 291 8.64 -12.06 -4.69
CA TYR A 291 9.90 -11.31 -4.78
C TYR A 291 11.02 -11.97 -3.98
N LEU A 292 10.73 -12.52 -2.80
CA LEU A 292 11.70 -13.27 -2.02
C LEU A 292 12.26 -14.46 -2.82
N ARG A 293 11.36 -15.22 -3.45
CA ARG A 293 11.78 -16.35 -4.32
C ARG A 293 12.63 -15.87 -5.49
N ALA A 294 12.25 -14.78 -6.15
CA ALA A 294 13.03 -14.22 -7.24
C ALA A 294 14.42 -13.78 -6.77
N LEU A 295 14.51 -13.08 -5.64
CA LEU A 295 15.78 -12.67 -5.05
C LEU A 295 16.67 -13.86 -4.71
N CYS A 296 16.12 -14.87 -4.02
CA CYS A 296 16.83 -16.09 -3.70
C CYS A 296 17.33 -16.85 -4.94
N SER A 297 16.51 -16.91 -6.02
CA SER A 297 16.88 -17.59 -7.27
C SER A 297 18.06 -16.92 -7.99
N TYR A 298 18.28 -15.62 -7.74
CA TYR A 298 19.40 -14.84 -8.24
C TYR A 298 20.52 -14.63 -7.20
N GLY A 299 20.49 -15.37 -6.09
CA GLY A 299 21.56 -15.40 -5.09
C GLY A 299 21.58 -14.21 -4.13
N ALA A 300 20.49 -13.43 -4.04
CA ALA A 300 20.36 -12.33 -3.09
C ALA A 300 19.64 -12.76 -1.82
N GLU A 301 20.12 -12.26 -0.67
CA GLU A 301 19.46 -12.45 0.62
C GLU A 301 18.42 -11.37 0.86
N ALA A 302 17.26 -11.77 1.36
CA ALA A 302 16.19 -10.83 1.69
C ALA A 302 15.36 -11.33 2.88
N ARG A 303 14.73 -10.38 3.58
CA ARG A 303 13.74 -10.63 4.62
C ARG A 303 12.46 -9.87 4.32
N GLN A 304 11.37 -10.24 4.98
CA GLN A 304 10.06 -9.65 4.76
C GLN A 304 9.55 -8.93 6.01
N LEU A 305 8.87 -7.80 5.79
CA LEU A 305 8.08 -7.09 6.77
C LEU A 305 6.65 -6.92 6.25
N ASP A 306 5.69 -7.02 7.14
CA ASP A 306 4.28 -6.80 6.82
C ASP A 306 4.01 -5.33 6.49
N GLY A 307 3.48 -5.07 5.30
CA GLY A 307 3.24 -3.72 4.80
C GLY A 307 2.15 -2.97 5.57
N GLU A 308 1.15 -3.67 6.13
CA GLU A 308 0.12 -3.04 6.97
C GLU A 308 0.69 -2.60 8.31
N LEU A 309 1.50 -3.43 8.95
CA LEU A 309 2.17 -3.06 10.20
C LEU A 309 3.11 -1.86 9.96
N CYS A 310 3.86 -1.88 8.87
CA CYS A 310 4.74 -0.77 8.51
C CYS A 310 3.96 0.53 8.26
N VAL A 311 2.88 0.51 7.48
CA VAL A 311 2.10 1.74 7.21
C VAL A 311 1.48 2.30 8.47
N LEU A 312 0.96 1.45 9.36
CA LEU A 312 0.40 1.88 10.64
C LEU A 312 1.46 2.52 11.55
N ALA A 313 2.63 1.90 11.65
CA ALA A 313 3.74 2.45 12.42
C ALA A 313 4.22 3.80 11.84
N GLY A 314 4.28 3.93 10.51
CA GLY A 314 4.64 5.18 9.84
C GLY A 314 3.65 6.30 10.05
N LEU A 315 2.34 6.01 9.96
CA LEU A 315 1.27 6.96 10.25
C LEU A 315 1.30 7.43 11.72
N ARG A 316 1.59 6.54 12.65
CA ARG A 316 1.79 6.87 14.06
C ARG A 316 3.01 7.76 14.25
N ALA A 317 4.14 7.34 13.71
CA ALA A 317 5.38 8.11 13.73
C ALA A 317 5.21 9.50 13.14
N ALA A 318 4.48 9.66 12.05
CA ALA A 318 4.16 10.98 11.49
C ALA A 318 3.32 11.83 12.44
N SER A 319 2.36 11.22 13.14
CA SER A 319 1.43 11.93 14.03
C SER A 319 2.07 12.50 15.30
N GLU A 320 3.07 11.81 15.85
CA GLU A 320 3.71 12.15 17.14
C GLU A 320 4.51 13.46 17.10
N GLY A 321 4.95 13.89 15.92
CA GLY A 321 5.73 15.13 15.76
C GLY A 321 4.92 16.37 15.38
N LEU A 322 3.62 16.21 15.14
CA LEU A 322 2.73 17.28 14.72
C LEU A 322 1.89 17.75 15.92
N GLN A 323 2.53 18.48 16.84
CA GLN A 323 1.82 19.15 17.92
C GLN A 323 1.01 20.33 17.36
N GLU A 324 -0.11 20.65 18.02
CA GLU A 324 -0.92 21.82 17.73
C GLU A 324 -0.06 23.10 17.89
N SER A 325 0.14 23.79 16.77
CA SER A 325 0.57 25.19 16.77
C SER A 325 -0.63 26.11 16.62
#